data_f631b5f44457042c523764349c963330
#
_entry.id   f631b5f44457042c523764349c963330
#
_cell.length_a   1.000
_cell.length_b   1.000
_cell.length_c   1.000
_cell.angle_alpha   90.00
_cell.angle_beta   90.00
_cell.angle_gamma   90.00
#
_symmetry.space_group_name_H-M   'P 1'
#
loop_
_entity.id
_entity.type
_entity.pdbx_description
1 polymer ?
#
loop_
_entity_poly.entity_id
_entity_poly.type
_entity_poly.pdbx_seq_one_letter_code
_entity_poly.pdbx_strand_id
1 'polypeptide(L)'
;MKKINQELIALFDKYGSDRRRALRENKKLSYLYALADLRENLLDWCQFDPEQQALQIGADAGALTGLLARRLSSVTVLDVSEENLEVVRRRFKTEPELAAKIRYVCADVETYAREAEKRGGTYGYVVLIGDLTAADRAGRAAQMTAAKQLLSAHGTLIAAASNWFGVKYMAGAERETGALSRNEMKQLLPGGEFYYPMPDYRTAGEIFSDAYLPKKGDLTGVLPVYDCPQYMLMDMGAALDAACEDGRFPEFANAFLVFWQRQAAPEAENASQDVIYVKYNRTREDCFQIRTEIREKNGTREVWKTALYPEGKAHIQSFEEKYQVLDRQNPSLKLAKPELQDEGMTAVFPYLEGKTRAELLGEILTAQGADAEVSAIRAAMDEIYSIRPEERKPFAVTPEFIKVFNALGELDSYRDKETENGGGWAS
;
A
#
# COMPACT_ATOMS: atom_id res chain seq x y z
N MET A 1 24.95 20.74 -1.86
CA MET A 1 23.58 20.20 -2.00
C MET A 1 23.62 18.94 -2.84
N LYS A 2 22.93 17.84 -2.37
CA LYS A 2 22.84 16.62 -3.17
C LYS A 2 22.15 16.94 -4.50
N LYS A 3 22.61 16.34 -5.62
CA LYS A 3 22.06 16.59 -6.96
C LYS A 3 20.54 16.38 -7.00
N ILE A 4 20.05 15.33 -6.34
CA ILE A 4 18.61 15.02 -6.28
C ILE A 4 17.81 16.14 -5.59
N ASN A 5 18.32 16.76 -4.53
CA ASN A 5 17.62 17.83 -3.82
C ASN A 5 17.47 19.08 -4.72
N GLN A 6 18.50 19.41 -5.52
CA GLN A 6 18.42 20.50 -6.50
C GLN A 6 17.38 20.22 -7.59
N GLU A 7 17.35 18.99 -8.10
CA GLU A 7 16.38 18.56 -9.10
C GLU A 7 14.94 18.62 -8.54
N LEU A 8 14.71 18.17 -7.30
CA LEU A 8 13.38 18.23 -6.65
C LEU A 8 12.92 19.67 -6.39
N ILE A 9 13.80 20.55 -5.90
CA ILE A 9 13.50 21.97 -5.72
C ILE A 9 13.09 22.60 -7.05
N ALA A 10 13.83 22.35 -8.13
CA ALA A 10 13.49 22.86 -9.45
C ALA A 10 12.13 22.34 -9.96
N LEU A 11 11.78 21.08 -9.65
CA LEU A 11 10.47 20.53 -9.98
C LEU A 11 9.35 21.21 -9.18
N PHE A 12 9.51 21.41 -7.87
CA PHE A 12 8.53 22.13 -7.06
C PHE A 12 8.38 23.59 -7.47
N ASP A 13 9.46 24.26 -7.82
CA ASP A 13 9.40 25.66 -8.32
C ASP A 13 8.68 25.75 -9.68
N LYS A 14 8.84 24.73 -10.57
CA LYS A 14 8.22 24.69 -11.89
C LYS A 14 6.74 24.25 -11.87
N TYR A 15 6.40 23.23 -11.09
CA TYR A 15 5.09 22.58 -11.14
C TYR A 15 4.21 22.86 -9.93
N GLY A 16 4.75 23.46 -8.86
CA GLY A 16 4.03 23.72 -7.61
C GLY A 16 3.47 22.46 -7.00
N SER A 17 2.16 22.45 -6.73
CA SER A 17 1.44 21.30 -6.19
C SER A 17 1.07 20.23 -7.25
N ASP A 18 1.23 20.50 -8.56
CA ASP A 18 0.90 19.53 -9.63
C ASP A 18 2.01 18.48 -9.80
N ARG A 19 2.17 17.66 -8.77
CA ARG A 19 3.16 16.57 -8.72
C ARG A 19 2.93 15.49 -9.80
N ARG A 20 1.68 15.27 -10.17
CA ARG A 20 1.31 14.28 -11.23
C ARG A 20 1.84 14.71 -12.59
N ARG A 21 1.73 15.99 -12.91
CA ARG A 21 2.32 16.54 -14.14
C ARG A 21 3.83 16.48 -14.11
N ALA A 22 4.46 16.82 -12.97
CA ALA A 22 5.90 16.71 -12.79
C ALA A 22 6.40 15.28 -13.07
N LEU A 23 5.72 14.24 -12.59
CA LEU A 23 6.06 12.83 -12.84
C LEU A 23 5.81 12.40 -14.29
N ARG A 24 4.74 12.85 -14.93
CA ARG A 24 4.47 12.52 -16.34
C ARG A 24 5.55 13.07 -17.28
N GLU A 25 6.03 14.28 -17.01
CA GLU A 25 7.05 14.96 -17.83
C GLU A 25 8.48 14.52 -17.49
N ASN A 26 8.72 13.95 -16.29
CA ASN A 26 10.06 13.59 -15.81
C ASN A 26 10.05 12.18 -15.18
N LYS A 27 10.42 11.18 -15.99
CA LYS A 27 10.34 9.75 -15.60
C LYS A 27 11.65 9.27 -14.98
N LYS A 28 11.80 9.39 -13.65
CA LYS A 28 12.88 8.79 -12.85
C LYS A 28 12.31 8.11 -11.62
N LEU A 29 12.89 6.96 -11.22
CA LEU A 29 12.45 6.23 -10.01
C LEU A 29 12.59 7.09 -8.74
N SER A 30 13.66 7.87 -8.62
CA SER A 30 13.86 8.79 -7.49
C SER A 30 12.77 9.87 -7.40
N TYR A 31 12.23 10.32 -8.54
CA TYR A 31 11.10 11.25 -8.53
C TYR A 31 9.79 10.55 -8.18
N LEU A 32 9.59 9.31 -8.62
CA LEU A 32 8.43 8.51 -8.19
C LEU A 32 8.41 8.41 -6.67
N TYR A 33 9.53 8.05 -6.05
CA TYR A 33 9.62 7.96 -4.60
C TYR A 33 9.38 9.29 -3.88
N ALA A 34 9.80 10.41 -4.46
CA ALA A 34 9.64 11.73 -3.84
C ALA A 34 8.26 12.37 -4.06
N LEU A 35 7.65 12.19 -5.25
CA LEU A 35 6.52 12.98 -5.70
C LEU A 35 5.19 12.23 -5.78
N ALA A 36 5.21 10.88 -5.91
CA ALA A 36 4.00 10.12 -6.15
C ALA A 36 3.05 10.12 -4.94
N ASP A 37 1.76 10.33 -5.21
CA ASP A 37 0.71 10.26 -4.18
C ASP A 37 0.61 8.86 -3.56
N LEU A 38 0.97 7.81 -4.31
CA LEU A 38 0.99 6.43 -3.82
C LEU A 38 1.93 6.21 -2.60
N ARG A 39 2.81 7.16 -2.29
CA ARG A 39 3.62 7.15 -1.07
C ARG A 39 2.74 7.20 0.18
N GLU A 40 1.63 7.90 0.11
CA GLU A 40 0.69 8.04 1.21
C GLU A 40 -0.05 6.73 1.52
N ASN A 41 -0.16 5.80 0.57
CA ASN A 41 -0.80 4.49 0.76
C ASN A 41 -0.25 3.73 1.97
N LEU A 42 1.02 3.99 2.34
CA LEU A 42 1.64 3.34 3.50
C LEU A 42 0.88 3.63 4.80
N LEU A 43 0.34 4.84 4.96
CA LEU A 43 -0.28 5.32 6.21
C LEU A 43 -1.69 5.94 6.01
N ASP A 44 -2.21 6.04 4.78
CA ASP A 44 -3.52 6.68 4.53
C ASP A 44 -4.69 5.94 5.21
N TRP A 45 -4.56 4.64 5.39
CA TRP A 45 -5.53 3.79 6.09
C TRP A 45 -5.50 3.92 7.61
N CYS A 46 -4.44 4.52 8.17
CA CYS A 46 -4.32 4.73 9.62
C CYS A 46 -5.35 5.74 10.11
N GLN A 47 -5.94 5.45 11.25
CA GLN A 47 -6.83 6.36 11.94
C GLN A 47 -6.03 7.15 12.97
N PHE A 48 -5.62 8.35 12.57
CA PHE A 48 -4.91 9.27 13.45
C PHE A 48 -5.91 10.06 14.29
N ASP A 49 -5.57 10.30 15.55
CA ASP A 49 -6.28 11.27 16.39
C ASP A 49 -5.89 12.69 15.94
N PRO A 50 -6.85 13.49 15.40
CA PRO A 50 -6.56 14.79 14.81
C PRO A 50 -6.05 15.83 15.82
N GLU A 51 -6.29 15.63 17.12
CA GLU A 51 -5.82 16.53 18.17
C GLU A 51 -4.34 16.32 18.51
N GLN A 52 -3.76 15.19 18.10
CA GLN A 52 -2.39 14.84 18.38
C GLN A 52 -1.41 15.53 17.41
N GLN A 53 -0.14 15.54 17.83
CA GLN A 53 0.99 16.03 17.05
C GLN A 53 1.89 14.87 16.62
N ALA A 54 2.54 15.00 15.46
CA ALA A 54 3.55 14.06 15.02
C ALA A 54 4.95 14.66 14.99
N LEU A 55 5.93 13.81 15.29
CA LEU A 55 7.32 13.99 14.92
C LEU A 55 7.63 13.05 13.77
N GLN A 56 7.95 13.59 12.60
CA GLN A 56 8.49 12.85 11.48
C GLN A 56 10.02 12.92 11.52
N ILE A 57 10.69 11.78 11.73
CA ILE A 57 12.14 11.64 11.69
C ILE A 57 12.54 11.25 10.27
N GLY A 58 13.39 12.09 9.64
CA GLY A 58 13.70 12.00 8.21
C GLY A 58 12.72 12.79 7.34
N ALA A 59 13.25 13.70 6.54
CA ALA A 59 12.45 14.59 5.71
C ALA A 59 11.79 13.87 4.53
N ASP A 60 12.43 12.84 3.97
CA ASP A 60 11.96 12.01 2.82
C ASP A 60 11.26 12.83 1.72
N ALA A 61 11.86 13.98 1.36
CA ALA A 61 11.31 14.97 0.42
C ALA A 61 9.84 15.39 0.71
N GLY A 62 9.35 15.19 1.94
CA GLY A 62 8.00 15.51 2.36
C GLY A 62 6.92 14.52 1.86
N ALA A 63 7.32 13.32 1.42
CA ALA A 63 6.41 12.38 0.78
C ALA A 63 5.20 11.97 1.66
N LEU A 64 5.39 11.87 2.99
CA LEU A 64 4.34 11.59 3.96
C LEU A 64 3.91 12.82 4.78
N THR A 65 4.70 13.89 4.76
CA THR A 65 4.46 15.08 5.57
C THR A 65 3.08 15.71 5.30
N GLY A 66 2.66 15.71 4.02
CA GLY A 66 1.34 16.24 3.63
C GLY A 66 0.18 15.43 4.21
N LEU A 67 0.25 14.11 4.18
CA LEU A 67 -0.74 13.24 4.81
C LEU A 67 -0.83 13.52 6.32
N LEU A 68 0.31 13.53 7.02
CA LEU A 68 0.36 13.78 8.45
C LEU A 68 -0.19 15.17 8.80
N ALA A 69 0.15 16.22 8.03
CA ALA A 69 -0.35 17.58 8.26
C ALA A 69 -1.87 17.71 8.00
N ARG A 70 -2.43 16.93 7.08
CA ARG A 70 -3.89 16.88 6.86
C ARG A 70 -4.64 16.17 7.99
N ARG A 71 -4.03 15.14 8.58
CA ARG A 71 -4.68 14.24 9.55
C ARG A 71 -4.48 14.67 11.00
N LEU A 72 -3.47 15.51 11.30
CA LEU A 72 -3.04 15.85 12.66
C LEU A 72 -3.08 17.36 12.92
N SER A 73 -2.98 17.75 14.18
CA SER A 73 -2.95 19.16 14.59
C SER A 73 -1.67 19.85 14.11
N SER A 74 -0.53 19.20 14.17
CA SER A 74 0.75 19.69 13.65
C SER A 74 1.75 18.57 13.41
N VAL A 75 2.78 18.85 12.59
CA VAL A 75 3.89 17.94 12.28
C VAL A 75 5.23 18.66 12.46
N THR A 76 6.12 18.06 13.25
CA THR A 76 7.52 18.48 13.29
C THR A 76 8.33 17.56 12.39
N VAL A 77 8.98 18.10 11.37
CA VAL A 77 9.92 17.36 10.49
C VAL A 77 11.33 17.57 11.01
N LEU A 78 11.95 16.48 11.45
CA LEU A 78 13.32 16.45 11.97
C LEU A 78 14.24 15.79 10.94
N ASP A 79 15.31 16.46 10.53
CA ASP A 79 16.34 15.91 9.63
C ASP A 79 17.70 16.49 9.99
N VAL A 80 18.75 15.73 9.80
CA VAL A 80 20.13 16.18 10.03
C VAL A 80 20.63 17.15 8.95
N SER A 81 19.92 17.24 7.84
CA SER A 81 20.29 18.05 6.67
C SER A 81 19.30 19.18 6.44
N GLU A 82 19.78 20.42 6.60
CA GLU A 82 19.01 21.62 6.24
C GLU A 82 18.59 21.62 4.75
N GLU A 83 19.40 20.98 3.88
CA GLU A 83 19.09 20.84 2.46
C GLU A 83 17.86 19.95 2.22
N ASN A 84 17.70 18.87 3.01
CA ASN A 84 16.53 18.01 2.94
C ASN A 84 15.28 18.76 3.43
N LEU A 85 15.41 19.55 4.50
CA LEU A 85 14.32 20.38 5.03
C LEU A 85 13.91 21.47 4.03
N GLU A 86 14.85 22.05 3.27
CA GLU A 86 14.53 23.02 2.22
C GLU A 86 13.70 22.40 1.09
N VAL A 87 13.97 21.14 0.72
CA VAL A 87 13.13 20.40 -0.24
C VAL A 87 11.68 20.33 0.26
N VAL A 88 11.45 20.02 1.55
CA VAL A 88 10.12 19.96 2.12
C VAL A 88 9.44 21.33 2.17
N ARG A 89 10.18 22.40 2.53
CA ARG A 89 9.64 23.77 2.48
C ARG A 89 9.18 24.13 1.06
N ARG A 90 9.96 23.78 0.05
CA ARG A 90 9.60 24.04 -1.37
C ARG A 90 8.37 23.25 -1.79
N ARG A 91 8.26 22.01 -1.36
CA ARG A 91 7.09 21.17 -1.64
C ARG A 91 5.78 21.82 -1.19
N PHE A 92 5.76 22.42 0.01
CA PHE A 92 4.54 23.00 0.59
C PHE A 92 4.42 24.51 0.42
N LYS A 93 5.31 25.15 -0.35
CA LYS A 93 5.31 26.61 -0.56
C LYS A 93 3.98 27.12 -1.15
N THR A 94 3.33 26.33 -1.99
CA THR A 94 2.05 26.68 -2.65
C THR A 94 0.82 26.18 -1.87
N GLU A 95 1.00 25.55 -0.71
CA GLU A 95 -0.04 24.99 0.14
C GLU A 95 0.03 25.63 1.55
N PRO A 96 -0.33 26.92 1.72
CA PRO A 96 -0.07 27.69 2.95
C PRO A 96 -0.76 27.13 4.19
N GLU A 97 -1.94 26.52 4.05
CA GLU A 97 -2.67 25.89 5.15
C GLU A 97 -1.91 24.68 5.71
N LEU A 98 -1.32 23.86 4.84
CA LEU A 98 -0.49 22.74 5.27
C LEU A 98 0.85 23.23 5.81
N ALA A 99 1.47 24.20 5.14
CA ALA A 99 2.75 24.79 5.56
C ALA A 99 2.67 25.36 6.98
N ALA A 100 1.54 25.97 7.36
CA ALA A 100 1.30 26.51 8.71
C ALA A 100 1.31 25.43 9.82
N LYS A 101 1.02 24.19 9.49
CA LYS A 101 1.04 23.06 10.43
C LYS A 101 2.42 22.37 10.53
N ILE A 102 3.38 22.71 9.65
CA ILE A 102 4.66 22.02 9.56
C ILE A 102 5.76 22.85 10.22
N ARG A 103 6.43 22.28 11.20
CA ARG A 103 7.62 22.82 11.83
C ARG A 103 8.86 22.06 11.34
N TYR A 104 9.97 22.76 11.11
CA TYR A 104 11.22 22.17 10.64
C TYR A 104 12.30 22.30 11.70
N VAL A 105 13.02 21.20 11.94
CA VAL A 105 14.13 21.15 12.92
C VAL A 105 15.31 20.44 12.29
N CYS A 106 16.47 21.12 12.24
CA CYS A 106 17.72 20.53 11.77
C CYS A 106 18.51 20.01 12.95
N ALA A 107 18.44 18.72 13.21
CA ALA A 107 19.17 18.04 14.30
C ALA A 107 19.13 16.51 14.07
N ASP A 108 20.03 15.77 14.72
CA ASP A 108 19.89 14.34 14.91
C ASP A 108 18.86 14.03 16.01
N VAL A 109 18.30 12.81 15.97
CA VAL A 109 17.20 12.43 16.88
C VAL A 109 17.65 12.34 18.32
N GLU A 110 18.88 11.91 18.60
CA GLU A 110 19.43 11.77 19.94
C GLU A 110 19.64 13.15 20.59
N THR A 111 20.16 14.12 19.84
CA THR A 111 20.30 15.52 20.30
C THR A 111 18.94 16.15 20.54
N TYR A 112 17.99 15.95 19.60
CA TYR A 112 16.64 16.46 19.74
C TYR A 112 15.91 15.86 20.94
N ALA A 113 16.04 14.56 21.21
CA ALA A 113 15.43 13.90 22.38
C ALA A 113 15.94 14.47 23.69
N ARG A 114 17.28 14.68 23.81
CA ARG A 114 17.90 15.30 25.01
C ARG A 114 17.40 16.72 25.27
N GLU A 115 17.13 17.47 24.21
CA GLU A 115 16.57 18.83 24.34
C GLU A 115 15.06 18.80 24.69
N ALA A 116 14.32 17.90 24.09
CA ALA A 116 12.89 17.72 24.36
C ALA A 116 12.62 17.29 25.80
N GLU A 117 13.46 16.41 26.36
CA GLU A 117 13.38 16.00 27.75
C GLU A 117 13.43 17.20 28.71
N LYS A 118 14.32 18.16 28.44
CA LYS A 118 14.46 19.40 29.25
C LYS A 118 13.24 20.31 29.16
N ARG A 119 12.47 20.24 28.05
CA ARG A 119 11.32 21.11 27.74
C ARG A 119 9.97 20.43 28.02
N GLY A 120 9.96 19.13 28.34
CA GLY A 120 8.74 18.32 28.52
C GLY A 120 7.94 18.09 27.24
N GLY A 121 8.60 18.18 26.07
CA GLY A 121 7.95 18.02 24.77
C GLY A 121 7.84 16.56 24.34
N THR A 122 6.60 16.06 24.13
CA THR A 122 6.34 14.71 23.63
C THR A 122 5.32 14.77 22.51
N TYR A 123 5.22 13.67 21.72
CA TYR A 123 4.37 13.55 20.56
C TYR A 123 3.41 12.38 20.70
N GLY A 124 2.18 12.53 20.18
CA GLY A 124 1.25 11.43 20.06
C GLY A 124 1.70 10.39 19.03
N TYR A 125 2.38 10.85 17.98
CA TYR A 125 2.94 9.98 16.96
C TYR A 125 4.41 10.32 16.69
N VAL A 126 5.27 9.30 16.65
CA VAL A 126 6.65 9.41 16.15
C VAL A 126 6.75 8.52 14.91
N VAL A 127 7.03 9.13 13.76
CA VAL A 127 7.02 8.45 12.45
C VAL A 127 8.45 8.40 11.91
N LEU A 128 8.97 7.19 11.71
CA LEU A 128 10.34 6.92 11.27
C LEU A 128 10.29 5.95 10.07
N ILE A 129 10.25 6.48 8.85
CA ILE A 129 10.06 5.71 7.63
C ILE A 129 11.35 5.73 6.80
N GLY A 130 12.08 4.61 6.81
CA GLY A 130 13.30 4.42 6.01
C GLY A 130 14.53 5.17 6.51
N ASP A 131 14.47 5.78 7.68
CA ASP A 131 15.54 6.66 8.22
C ASP A 131 16.38 6.03 9.36
N LEU A 132 16.34 4.72 9.52
CA LEU A 132 17.27 3.98 10.40
C LEU A 132 18.63 3.84 9.70
N THR A 133 19.32 4.98 9.53
CA THR A 133 20.51 5.08 8.66
C THR A 133 21.83 4.82 9.36
N ALA A 134 21.84 4.64 10.69
CA ALA A 134 23.07 4.27 11.40
C ALA A 134 23.67 2.97 10.85
N ALA A 135 24.99 3.00 10.59
CA ALA A 135 25.68 1.92 9.90
C ALA A 135 25.71 0.61 10.71
N ASP A 136 25.70 0.71 12.02
CA ASP A 136 25.78 -0.44 12.91
C ASP A 136 24.51 -0.62 13.76
N ARG A 137 24.41 -1.79 14.39
CA ARG A 137 23.27 -2.16 15.24
C ARG A 137 23.15 -1.29 16.48
N ALA A 138 24.26 -0.87 17.07
CA ALA A 138 24.25 -0.05 18.29
C ALA A 138 23.72 1.36 17.99
N GLY A 139 24.14 1.97 16.88
CA GLY A 139 23.61 3.27 16.43
C GLY A 139 22.12 3.20 16.11
N ARG A 140 21.65 2.17 15.42
CA ARG A 140 20.22 1.97 15.15
C ARG A 140 19.40 1.81 16.44
N ALA A 141 19.95 1.10 17.44
CA ALA A 141 19.31 0.96 18.74
C ALA A 141 19.27 2.30 19.51
N ALA A 142 20.31 3.12 19.41
CA ALA A 142 20.34 4.46 20.00
C ALA A 142 19.31 5.39 19.36
N GLN A 143 19.23 5.42 18.01
CA GLN A 143 18.22 6.18 17.27
C GLN A 143 16.79 5.77 17.68
N MET A 144 16.52 4.46 17.75
CA MET A 144 15.20 3.94 18.14
C MET A 144 14.88 4.27 19.60
N THR A 145 15.86 4.22 20.50
CA THR A 145 15.68 4.60 21.91
C THR A 145 15.33 6.08 22.03
N ALA A 146 16.04 6.95 21.32
CA ALA A 146 15.76 8.38 21.29
C ALA A 146 14.35 8.67 20.70
N ALA A 147 13.97 7.98 19.63
CA ALA A 147 12.62 8.11 19.06
C ALA A 147 11.53 7.71 20.07
N LYS A 148 11.72 6.63 20.82
CA LYS A 148 10.79 6.20 21.88
C LYS A 148 10.69 7.20 23.04
N GLN A 149 11.77 7.88 23.40
CA GLN A 149 11.77 8.90 24.46
C GLN A 149 10.87 10.09 24.12
N LEU A 150 10.71 10.38 22.82
CA LEU A 150 9.88 11.48 22.31
C LEU A 150 8.37 11.18 22.28
N LEU A 151 7.96 9.94 22.57
CA LEU A 151 6.54 9.57 22.63
C LEU A 151 5.89 10.05 23.93
N SER A 152 4.66 10.51 23.83
CA SER A 152 3.75 10.67 24.95
C SER A 152 3.45 9.31 25.63
N ALA A 153 2.81 9.30 26.79
CA ALA A 153 2.52 8.07 27.54
C ALA A 153 1.75 7.01 26.73
N HIS A 154 0.82 7.48 25.89
CA HIS A 154 -0.03 6.65 25.03
C HIS A 154 0.29 6.83 23.53
N GLY A 155 1.44 7.40 23.23
CA GLY A 155 1.86 7.66 21.86
C GLY A 155 2.23 6.40 21.10
N THR A 156 2.10 6.46 19.77
CA THR A 156 2.44 5.38 18.85
C THR A 156 3.69 5.72 18.04
N LEU A 157 4.67 4.86 18.05
CA LEU A 157 5.81 4.89 17.14
C LEU A 157 5.47 4.07 15.90
N ILE A 158 5.60 4.68 14.72
CA ILE A 158 5.35 4.07 13.41
C ILE A 158 6.69 4.02 12.69
N ALA A 159 7.22 2.82 12.47
CA ALA A 159 8.51 2.63 11.83
C ALA A 159 8.38 1.75 10.58
N ALA A 160 9.04 2.12 9.49
CA ALA A 160 9.17 1.25 8.31
C ALA A 160 10.62 1.17 7.85
N ALA A 161 11.01 -0.01 7.40
CA ALA A 161 12.33 -0.27 6.85
C ALA A 161 12.29 -1.40 5.82
N SER A 162 13.26 -1.40 4.91
CA SER A 162 13.48 -2.52 4.01
C SER A 162 13.98 -3.75 4.79
N ASN A 163 13.51 -4.93 4.37
CA ASN A 163 13.97 -6.18 4.96
C ASN A 163 15.30 -6.60 4.35
N TRP A 164 16.31 -6.86 5.21
CA TRP A 164 17.62 -7.36 4.77
C TRP A 164 17.53 -8.65 3.93
N PHE A 165 16.57 -9.52 4.24
CA PHE A 165 16.30 -10.77 3.52
C PHE A 165 15.19 -10.65 2.47
N GLY A 166 14.74 -9.42 2.14
CA GLY A 166 13.71 -9.20 1.13
C GLY A 166 14.07 -9.80 -0.22
N VAL A 167 13.09 -10.48 -0.85
CA VAL A 167 13.27 -11.15 -2.15
C VAL A 167 13.81 -10.20 -3.21
N LYS A 168 13.47 -8.90 -3.15
CA LYS A 168 13.99 -7.89 -4.09
C LYS A 168 15.52 -7.86 -4.17
N TYR A 169 16.21 -8.08 -3.05
CA TYR A 169 17.68 -8.08 -3.01
C TYR A 169 18.29 -9.34 -3.61
N MET A 170 17.59 -10.48 -3.48
CA MET A 170 17.98 -11.73 -4.14
C MET A 170 17.73 -11.64 -5.64
N ALA A 171 16.72 -10.89 -6.05
CA ALA A 171 16.38 -10.64 -7.44
C ALA A 171 17.27 -9.61 -8.14
N GLY A 172 18.16 -8.92 -7.42
CA GLY A 172 19.17 -8.02 -8.01
C GLY A 172 19.05 -6.55 -7.63
N ALA A 173 18.13 -6.17 -6.75
CA ALA A 173 18.06 -4.80 -6.24
C ALA A 173 19.31 -4.47 -5.41
N GLU A 174 19.77 -3.21 -5.48
CA GLU A 174 20.83 -2.72 -4.62
C GLU A 174 20.35 -2.66 -3.16
N ARG A 175 21.22 -3.11 -2.23
CA ARG A 175 20.86 -3.18 -0.82
C ARG A 175 20.90 -1.80 -0.18
N GLU A 176 19.80 -1.43 0.46
CA GLU A 176 19.67 -0.17 1.18
C GLU A 176 20.47 -0.21 2.51
N THR A 177 21.09 0.92 2.86
CA THR A 177 21.93 1.04 4.08
C THR A 177 21.12 0.79 5.37
N GLY A 178 19.85 1.18 5.40
CA GLY A 178 18.95 1.04 6.54
C GLY A 178 18.15 -0.28 6.57
N ALA A 179 18.51 -1.27 5.73
CA ALA A 179 17.80 -2.55 5.72
C ALA A 179 18.07 -3.35 7.01
N LEU A 180 17.02 -3.92 7.60
CA LEU A 180 17.03 -4.67 8.86
C LEU A 180 16.43 -6.05 8.65
N SER A 181 16.88 -7.04 9.43
CA SER A 181 16.13 -8.31 9.50
C SER A 181 14.88 -8.15 10.38
N ARG A 182 13.87 -9.02 10.16
CA ARG A 182 12.67 -9.07 11.00
C ARG A 182 13.03 -9.24 12.50
N ASN A 183 14.01 -10.09 12.79
CA ASN A 183 14.47 -10.30 14.16
C ASN A 183 15.11 -9.04 14.77
N GLU A 184 15.89 -8.30 14.01
CA GLU A 184 16.45 -7.02 14.48
C GLU A 184 15.34 -6.00 14.75
N MET A 185 14.36 -5.88 13.84
CA MET A 185 13.20 -5.00 14.05
C MET A 185 12.39 -5.40 15.29
N LYS A 186 12.18 -6.71 15.54
CA LYS A 186 11.53 -7.21 16.77
C LYS A 186 12.31 -6.87 18.05
N GLN A 187 13.64 -6.87 17.98
CA GLN A 187 14.47 -6.47 19.11
C GLN A 187 14.40 -4.97 19.38
N LEU A 188 14.34 -4.16 18.32
CA LEU A 188 14.16 -2.71 18.41
C LEU A 188 12.77 -2.33 18.92
N LEU A 189 11.72 -3.04 18.50
CA LEU A 189 10.31 -2.77 18.79
C LEU A 189 9.62 -4.03 19.35
N PRO A 190 9.95 -4.46 20.58
CA PRO A 190 9.37 -5.66 21.17
C PRO A 190 7.86 -5.49 21.40
N GLY A 191 7.08 -6.48 20.95
CA GLY A 191 5.61 -6.42 21.01
C GLY A 191 4.97 -5.52 19.98
N GLY A 192 5.74 -4.99 19.02
CA GLY A 192 5.18 -4.21 17.90
C GLY A 192 4.35 -5.05 16.94
N GLU A 193 3.30 -4.45 16.38
CA GLU A 193 2.44 -5.02 15.36
C GLU A 193 3.09 -4.89 13.99
N PHE A 194 3.29 -6.03 13.31
CA PHE A 194 3.99 -6.08 12.03
C PHE A 194 3.02 -6.09 10.86
N TYR A 195 3.31 -5.22 9.90
CA TYR A 195 2.71 -5.16 8.57
C TYR A 195 3.77 -5.31 7.49
N TYR A 196 3.38 -5.82 6.34
CA TYR A 196 4.25 -6.14 5.20
C TYR A 196 3.77 -5.41 3.95
N PRO A 197 4.22 -4.17 3.70
CA PRO A 197 3.86 -3.41 2.51
C PRO A 197 4.52 -4.01 1.27
N MET A 198 3.70 -4.30 0.25
CA MET A 198 4.12 -4.89 -1.01
C MET A 198 3.80 -3.94 -2.18
N PRO A 199 4.69 -3.82 -3.17
CA PRO A 199 6.00 -4.49 -3.30
C PRO A 199 7.08 -3.94 -2.37
N ASP A 200 6.91 -2.75 -1.80
CA ASP A 200 7.85 -2.05 -0.92
C ASP A 200 7.10 -0.97 -0.12
N TYR A 201 7.66 -0.51 1.02
CA TYR A 201 7.06 0.54 1.84
C TYR A 201 6.96 1.90 1.14
N ARG A 202 7.77 2.16 0.09
CA ARG A 202 7.68 3.41 -0.71
C ARG A 202 6.57 3.38 -1.75
N THR A 203 6.11 2.21 -2.16
CA THR A 203 5.13 2.06 -3.25
C THR A 203 4.05 1.04 -2.93
N ALA A 204 3.63 1.03 -1.66
CA ALA A 204 2.66 0.06 -1.17
C ALA A 204 1.35 0.08 -1.99
N GLY A 205 1.00 -1.06 -2.54
CA GLY A 205 -0.28 -1.31 -3.20
C GLY A 205 -1.13 -2.28 -2.41
N GLU A 206 -0.47 -3.16 -1.67
CA GLU A 206 -1.07 -4.09 -0.73
C GLU A 206 -0.24 -4.10 0.55
N ILE A 207 -0.89 -4.23 1.69
CA ILE A 207 -0.25 -4.26 3.00
C ILE A 207 -0.87 -5.43 3.77
N PHE A 208 -0.08 -6.46 4.02
CA PHE A 208 -0.46 -7.62 4.82
C PHE A 208 -0.04 -7.40 6.28
N SER A 209 -0.55 -8.22 7.20
CA SER A 209 -0.14 -8.24 8.61
C SER A 209 0.15 -9.65 9.10
N ASP A 210 0.69 -9.81 10.32
CA ASP A 210 0.83 -11.13 10.95
C ASP A 210 -0.53 -11.85 11.14
N ALA A 211 -1.65 -11.10 11.18
CA ALA A 211 -3.01 -11.64 11.29
C ALA A 211 -3.63 -12.02 9.93
N TYR A 212 -3.09 -11.51 8.83
CA TYR A 212 -3.56 -11.79 7.46
C TYR A 212 -2.38 -11.83 6.50
N LEU A 213 -1.76 -13.00 6.40
CA LEU A 213 -0.64 -13.24 5.50
C LEU A 213 -1.12 -13.60 4.09
N PRO A 214 -0.32 -13.29 3.04
CA PRO A 214 -0.65 -13.69 1.69
C PRO A 214 -0.58 -15.19 1.52
N LYS A 215 -1.39 -15.71 0.60
CA LYS A 215 -1.36 -17.08 0.13
C LYS A 215 -0.60 -17.16 -1.20
N LYS A 216 -0.27 -18.37 -1.63
CA LYS A 216 0.23 -18.62 -2.98
C LYS A 216 -0.72 -18.02 -4.02
N GLY A 217 -0.16 -17.30 -4.98
CA GLY A 217 -0.91 -16.63 -6.05
C GLY A 217 -1.28 -15.18 -5.76
N ASP A 218 -1.34 -14.75 -4.51
CA ASP A 218 -1.69 -13.36 -4.16
C ASP A 218 -0.63 -12.35 -4.64
N LEU A 219 0.62 -12.77 -4.72
CA LEU A 219 1.76 -11.91 -5.00
C LEU A 219 2.36 -12.10 -6.42
N THR A 220 1.76 -12.92 -7.27
CA THR A 220 2.25 -13.17 -8.65
C THR A 220 2.31 -11.90 -9.51
N GLY A 221 1.45 -10.92 -9.25
CA GLY A 221 1.41 -9.62 -9.95
C GLY A 221 2.28 -8.53 -9.33
N VAL A 222 3.11 -8.85 -8.34
CA VAL A 222 3.98 -7.87 -7.68
C VAL A 222 5.08 -7.43 -8.64
N LEU A 223 5.04 -6.15 -9.03
CA LEU A 223 6.06 -5.57 -9.91
C LEU A 223 7.31 -5.20 -9.12
N PRO A 224 8.51 -5.47 -9.67
CA PRO A 224 9.75 -5.01 -9.06
C PRO A 224 9.81 -3.48 -9.08
N VAL A 225 10.29 -2.87 -7.98
CA VAL A 225 10.42 -1.42 -7.82
C VAL A 225 11.88 -1.10 -7.47
N TYR A 226 12.75 -1.17 -8.48
CA TYR A 226 14.15 -0.79 -8.40
C TYR A 226 14.70 -0.41 -9.78
N ASP A 227 15.87 0.23 -9.84
CA ASP A 227 16.36 0.93 -11.05
C ASP A 227 16.63 0.04 -12.26
N CYS A 228 16.92 -1.24 -12.08
CA CYS A 228 17.29 -2.14 -13.17
C CYS A 228 16.44 -3.43 -13.20
N PRO A 229 15.09 -3.34 -13.31
CA PRO A 229 14.22 -4.51 -13.26
C PRO A 229 14.45 -5.48 -14.44
N GLN A 230 15.00 -5.02 -15.55
CA GLN A 230 15.38 -5.85 -16.70
C GLN A 230 16.55 -6.82 -16.40
N TYR A 231 17.29 -6.60 -15.34
CA TYR A 231 18.37 -7.49 -14.88
C TYR A 231 17.95 -8.35 -13.69
N MET A 232 16.65 -8.63 -13.57
CA MET A 232 16.11 -9.47 -12.53
C MET A 232 16.72 -10.89 -12.60
N LEU A 233 17.35 -11.31 -11.51
CA LEU A 233 18.10 -12.58 -11.44
C LEU A 233 17.21 -13.78 -11.18
N MET A 234 15.98 -13.56 -10.71
CA MET A 234 15.02 -14.60 -10.40
C MET A 234 13.58 -14.06 -10.49
N ASP A 235 12.63 -14.94 -10.65
CA ASP A 235 11.20 -14.60 -10.53
C ASP A 235 10.83 -14.34 -9.06
N MET A 236 10.57 -13.06 -8.75
CA MET A 236 10.18 -12.64 -7.40
C MET A 236 8.81 -13.19 -6.99
N GLY A 237 7.86 -13.29 -7.94
CA GLY A 237 6.53 -13.83 -7.68
C GLY A 237 6.61 -15.29 -7.27
N ALA A 238 7.32 -16.11 -8.04
CA ALA A 238 7.53 -17.53 -7.72
C ALA A 238 8.24 -17.74 -6.38
N ALA A 239 9.24 -16.90 -6.06
CA ALA A 239 9.94 -16.99 -4.78
C ALA A 239 9.05 -16.60 -3.59
N LEU A 240 8.22 -15.57 -3.75
CA LEU A 240 7.25 -15.16 -2.73
C LEU A 240 6.16 -16.21 -2.55
N ASP A 241 5.67 -16.81 -3.64
CA ASP A 241 4.70 -17.90 -3.58
C ASP A 241 5.24 -19.09 -2.80
N ALA A 242 6.49 -19.51 -3.05
CA ALA A 242 7.14 -20.56 -2.27
C ALA A 242 7.27 -20.20 -0.78
N ALA A 243 7.63 -18.94 -0.48
CA ALA A 243 7.70 -18.47 0.90
C ALA A 243 6.32 -18.44 1.59
N CYS A 244 5.24 -18.16 0.85
CA CYS A 244 3.87 -18.23 1.36
C CYS A 244 3.47 -19.67 1.66
N GLU A 245 3.73 -20.61 0.76
CA GLU A 245 3.43 -22.05 0.96
C GLU A 245 4.16 -22.64 2.17
N ASP A 246 5.42 -22.21 2.40
CA ASP A 246 6.25 -22.69 3.52
C ASP A 246 6.01 -21.90 4.83
N GLY A 247 5.10 -20.94 4.83
CA GLY A 247 4.81 -20.10 6.00
C GLY A 247 5.96 -19.15 6.39
N ARG A 248 6.84 -18.84 5.43
CA ARG A 248 8.06 -18.02 5.64
C ARG A 248 7.95 -16.61 5.06
N PHE A 249 6.81 -16.24 4.51
CA PHE A 249 6.63 -14.92 3.90
C PHE A 249 7.10 -13.75 4.79
N PRO A 250 6.85 -13.72 6.13
CA PRO A 250 7.28 -12.62 6.97
C PRO A 250 8.79 -12.39 7.01
N GLU A 251 9.59 -13.45 6.84
CA GLU A 251 11.06 -13.37 6.80
C GLU A 251 11.58 -12.83 5.45
N PHE A 252 10.82 -13.02 4.35
CA PHE A 252 11.23 -12.70 2.98
C PHE A 252 10.47 -11.53 2.35
N ALA A 253 9.45 -11.00 3.01
CA ALA A 253 8.78 -9.77 2.59
C ALA A 253 9.82 -8.65 2.36
N ASN A 254 9.60 -7.79 1.36
CA ASN A 254 10.58 -6.78 0.97
C ASN A 254 10.76 -5.64 1.98
N ALA A 255 9.76 -5.42 2.83
CA ALA A 255 9.77 -4.35 3.81
C ALA A 255 8.87 -4.67 5.01
N PHE A 256 9.08 -3.93 6.09
CA PHE A 256 8.25 -3.93 7.29
C PHE A 256 7.65 -2.54 7.51
N LEU A 257 6.43 -2.52 8.06
CA LEU A 257 5.83 -1.38 8.72
C LEU A 257 5.41 -1.87 10.11
N VAL A 258 5.83 -1.19 11.17
CA VAL A 258 5.62 -1.63 12.55
C VAL A 258 4.99 -0.51 13.35
N PHE A 259 3.91 -0.82 14.05
CA PHE A 259 3.30 0.04 15.05
C PHE A 259 3.72 -0.43 16.44
N TRP A 260 4.21 0.48 17.25
CA TRP A 260 4.68 0.17 18.59
C TRP A 260 4.19 1.22 19.60
N GLN A 261 3.71 0.75 20.75
CA GLN A 261 3.31 1.60 21.89
C GLN A 261 4.13 1.24 23.12
N ARG A 262 4.44 2.25 23.94
CA ARG A 262 5.22 2.03 25.15
C ARG A 262 4.49 1.18 26.18
N GLN A 263 3.20 1.37 26.33
CA GLN A 263 2.29 0.59 27.16
C GLN A 263 1.00 0.40 26.36
N ALA A 264 0.55 -0.84 26.24
CA ALA A 264 -0.79 -1.08 25.74
C ALA A 264 -1.76 -0.41 26.73
N ALA A 265 -2.31 0.73 26.36
CA ALA A 265 -3.39 1.31 27.14
C ALA A 265 -4.60 0.38 27.01
N PRO A 266 -5.29 0.02 28.09
CA PRO A 266 -6.42 -0.91 28.04
C PRO A 266 -7.56 -0.46 27.13
N GLU A 267 -7.57 0.79 26.68
CA GLU A 267 -8.63 1.39 25.86
C GLU A 267 -8.09 2.33 24.77
N ALA A 268 -6.77 2.48 24.60
CA ALA A 268 -6.24 3.33 23.53
C ALA A 268 -6.39 2.61 22.19
N GLU A 269 -7.22 3.16 21.34
CA GLU A 269 -7.31 2.75 19.95
C GLU A 269 -5.96 2.96 19.27
N ASN A 270 -5.36 1.89 18.75
CA ASN A 270 -4.13 1.96 17.99
C ASN A 270 -4.39 2.64 16.64
N ALA A 271 -3.42 3.34 16.06
CA ALA A 271 -3.58 3.95 14.73
C ALA A 271 -3.89 2.93 13.62
N SER A 272 -3.55 1.66 13.83
CA SER A 272 -3.90 0.54 12.93
C SER A 272 -5.36 0.08 13.06
N GLN A 273 -6.02 0.33 14.19
CA GLN A 273 -7.45 0.10 14.49
C GLN A 273 -8.05 -1.14 13.81
N ASP A 274 -7.70 -2.33 14.31
CA ASP A 274 -8.27 -3.59 13.86
C ASP A 274 -8.05 -3.92 12.35
N VAL A 275 -7.33 -3.07 11.60
CA VAL A 275 -7.04 -3.31 10.19
C VAL A 275 -5.94 -4.36 10.06
N ILE A 276 -6.26 -5.50 9.42
CA ILE A 276 -5.32 -6.61 9.23
C ILE A 276 -4.80 -6.75 7.80
N TYR A 277 -5.47 -6.08 6.84
CA TYR A 277 -5.07 -6.05 5.44
C TYR A 277 -5.58 -4.80 4.74
N VAL A 278 -4.77 -4.28 3.82
CA VAL A 278 -5.12 -3.12 2.98
C VAL A 278 -4.73 -3.37 1.53
N LYS A 279 -5.59 -2.98 0.60
CA LYS A 279 -5.31 -3.02 -0.84
C LYS A 279 -5.81 -1.76 -1.54
N TYR A 280 -4.96 -1.19 -2.38
CA TYR A 280 -5.29 -0.07 -3.27
C TYR A 280 -5.45 -0.56 -4.70
N ASN A 281 -6.58 -0.26 -5.32
CA ASN A 281 -6.83 -0.65 -6.71
C ASN A 281 -6.04 0.27 -7.66
N ARG A 282 -5.03 -0.29 -8.34
CA ARG A 282 -4.15 0.43 -9.27
C ARG A 282 -4.64 0.44 -10.73
N THR A 283 -5.67 -0.34 -11.07
CA THR A 283 -6.15 -0.49 -12.45
C THR A 283 -7.20 0.54 -12.83
N ARG A 284 -7.66 1.37 -11.88
CA ARG A 284 -8.63 2.43 -12.10
C ARG A 284 -7.94 3.76 -12.36
N GLU A 285 -8.63 4.68 -13.03
CA GLU A 285 -8.21 6.08 -13.05
C GLU A 285 -8.10 6.63 -11.63
N ASP A 286 -7.20 7.59 -11.42
CA ASP A 286 -6.83 8.08 -10.08
C ASP A 286 -8.04 8.53 -9.25
N CYS A 287 -9.00 9.26 -9.86
CA CYS A 287 -10.20 9.74 -9.17
C CYS A 287 -11.22 8.62 -8.80
N PHE A 288 -11.05 7.42 -9.37
CA PHE A 288 -11.90 6.26 -9.07
C PHE A 288 -11.18 5.20 -8.24
N GLN A 289 -10.07 5.53 -7.61
CA GLN A 289 -9.33 4.61 -6.75
C GLN A 289 -10.15 4.26 -5.51
N ILE A 290 -10.09 2.99 -5.15
CA ILE A 290 -10.76 2.42 -3.98
C ILE A 290 -9.71 1.77 -3.10
N ARG A 291 -9.77 2.07 -1.81
CA ARG A 291 -9.07 1.33 -0.78
C ARG A 291 -9.98 0.21 -0.28
N THR A 292 -9.47 -1.00 -0.23
CA THR A 292 -10.12 -2.15 0.41
C THR A 292 -9.34 -2.48 1.66
N GLU A 293 -10.04 -2.61 2.79
CA GLU A 293 -9.48 -3.03 4.07
C GLU A 293 -10.18 -4.30 4.54
N ILE A 294 -9.45 -5.19 5.19
CA ILE A 294 -10.04 -6.22 6.04
C ILE A 294 -9.77 -5.80 7.47
N ARG A 295 -10.83 -5.70 8.25
CA ARG A 295 -10.78 -5.36 9.67
C ARG A 295 -11.23 -6.55 10.50
N GLU A 296 -10.56 -6.77 11.63
CA GLU A 296 -10.92 -7.82 12.58
C GLU A 296 -11.12 -7.23 13.96
N LYS A 297 -12.34 -7.34 14.48
CA LYS A 297 -12.70 -6.89 15.82
C LYS A 297 -13.46 -7.98 16.58
N ASN A 298 -12.98 -8.35 17.76
CA ASN A 298 -13.59 -9.39 18.58
C ASN A 298 -13.83 -10.72 17.84
N GLY A 299 -12.90 -11.11 16.94
CA GLY A 299 -13.00 -12.32 16.13
C GLY A 299 -13.99 -12.25 14.96
N THR A 300 -14.57 -11.08 14.70
CA THR A 300 -15.42 -10.84 13.52
C THR A 300 -14.63 -10.05 12.48
N ARG A 301 -14.67 -10.53 11.22
CA ARG A 301 -14.01 -9.87 10.09
C ARG A 301 -15.02 -9.18 9.18
N GLU A 302 -14.63 -8.01 8.70
CA GLU A 302 -15.38 -7.20 7.74
C GLU A 302 -14.47 -6.75 6.60
N VAL A 303 -15.07 -6.53 5.43
CA VAL A 303 -14.41 -5.96 4.26
C VAL A 303 -14.93 -4.54 4.03
N TRP A 304 -14.07 -3.56 4.16
CA TRP A 304 -14.37 -2.15 3.97
C TRP A 304 -13.86 -1.70 2.60
N LYS A 305 -14.71 -1.08 1.79
CA LYS A 305 -14.35 -0.53 0.48
C LYS A 305 -14.64 0.96 0.48
N THR A 306 -13.60 1.78 0.51
CA THR A 306 -13.69 3.24 0.62
C THR A 306 -13.23 3.90 -0.68
N ALA A 307 -14.04 4.78 -1.26
CA ALA A 307 -13.63 5.65 -2.35
C ALA A 307 -12.64 6.70 -1.81
N LEU A 308 -11.48 6.84 -2.46
CA LEU A 308 -10.47 7.80 -2.04
C LEU A 308 -10.78 9.24 -2.51
N TYR A 309 -11.65 9.37 -3.51
CA TYR A 309 -12.06 10.65 -4.09
C TYR A 309 -13.58 10.71 -4.25
N PRO A 310 -14.19 11.91 -4.21
CA PRO A 310 -15.65 12.08 -4.34
C PRO A 310 -16.24 11.46 -5.60
N GLU A 311 -15.50 11.42 -6.71
CA GLU A 311 -15.91 10.83 -7.98
C GLU A 311 -16.20 9.32 -7.86
N GLY A 312 -15.52 8.63 -6.93
CA GLY A 312 -15.74 7.21 -6.66
C GLY A 312 -17.02 6.90 -5.87
N LYS A 313 -17.67 7.92 -5.26
CA LYS A 313 -18.84 7.75 -4.40
C LYS A 313 -20.00 7.01 -5.09
N ALA A 314 -20.35 7.39 -6.31
CA ALA A 314 -21.43 6.74 -7.05
C ALA A 314 -21.17 5.24 -7.28
N HIS A 315 -19.91 4.85 -7.48
CA HIS A 315 -19.56 3.44 -7.60
C HIS A 315 -19.77 2.67 -6.28
N ILE A 316 -19.39 3.25 -5.14
CA ILE A 316 -19.63 2.64 -3.82
C ILE A 316 -21.13 2.49 -3.56
N GLN A 317 -21.91 3.53 -3.80
CA GLN A 317 -23.37 3.50 -3.63
C GLN A 317 -24.04 2.44 -4.53
N SER A 318 -23.52 2.22 -5.74
CA SER A 318 -24.06 1.19 -6.65
C SER A 318 -23.97 -0.25 -6.11
N PHE A 319 -23.18 -0.52 -5.06
CA PHE A 319 -23.12 -1.86 -4.46
C PHE A 319 -24.45 -2.25 -3.82
N GLU A 320 -25.13 -1.31 -3.15
CA GLU A 320 -26.43 -1.59 -2.54
C GLU A 320 -27.50 -1.89 -3.59
N GLU A 321 -27.57 -1.08 -4.66
CA GLU A 321 -28.50 -1.30 -5.77
C GLU A 321 -28.26 -2.66 -6.45
N LYS A 322 -26.99 -2.98 -6.72
CA LYS A 322 -26.62 -4.27 -7.32
C LYS A 322 -26.96 -5.45 -6.41
N TYR A 323 -26.72 -5.30 -5.11
CA TYR A 323 -27.11 -6.32 -4.15
C TYR A 323 -28.60 -6.57 -4.17
N GLN A 324 -29.45 -5.52 -4.10
CA GLN A 324 -30.91 -5.63 -4.11
C GLN A 324 -31.44 -6.31 -5.39
N VAL A 325 -30.86 -6.00 -6.55
CA VAL A 325 -31.22 -6.62 -7.83
C VAL A 325 -30.84 -8.11 -7.83
N LEU A 326 -29.60 -8.44 -7.46
CA LEU A 326 -29.11 -9.81 -7.48
C LEU A 326 -29.79 -10.71 -6.46
N ASP A 327 -30.03 -10.22 -5.24
CA ASP A 327 -30.70 -10.96 -4.17
C ASP A 327 -32.15 -11.31 -4.56
N ARG A 328 -32.87 -10.35 -5.17
CA ARG A 328 -34.24 -10.57 -5.67
C ARG A 328 -34.28 -11.55 -6.82
N GLN A 329 -33.34 -11.46 -7.77
CA GLN A 329 -33.30 -12.32 -8.95
C GLN A 329 -32.77 -13.73 -8.66
N ASN A 330 -31.91 -13.85 -7.66
CA ASN A 330 -31.21 -15.10 -7.36
C ASN A 330 -31.20 -15.41 -5.86
N PRO A 331 -32.34 -15.70 -5.25
CA PRO A 331 -32.44 -15.91 -3.78
C PRO A 331 -31.64 -17.11 -3.27
N SER A 332 -31.19 -18.00 -4.15
CA SER A 332 -30.31 -19.13 -3.80
C SER A 332 -28.84 -18.74 -3.61
N LEU A 333 -28.41 -17.57 -4.11
CA LEU A 333 -27.04 -17.09 -3.94
C LEU A 333 -26.85 -16.48 -2.56
N LYS A 334 -25.81 -16.91 -1.87
CA LYS A 334 -25.37 -16.26 -0.62
C LYS A 334 -24.53 -15.03 -0.97
N LEU A 335 -25.17 -13.87 -0.99
CA LEU A 335 -24.52 -12.60 -1.28
C LEU A 335 -24.11 -11.89 0.01
N ALA A 336 -22.93 -11.29 0.03
CA ALA A 336 -22.52 -10.38 1.08
C ALA A 336 -23.31 -9.06 0.94
N LYS A 337 -24.17 -8.77 1.92
CA LYS A 337 -24.96 -7.53 1.95
C LYS A 337 -24.06 -6.35 2.30
N PRO A 338 -23.98 -5.29 1.48
CA PRO A 338 -23.26 -4.07 1.82
C PRO A 338 -24.05 -3.21 2.82
N GLU A 339 -23.32 -2.53 3.69
CA GLU A 339 -23.82 -1.43 4.51
C GLU A 339 -23.06 -0.16 4.15
N LEU A 340 -23.77 0.90 3.75
CA LEU A 340 -23.13 2.17 3.39
C LEU A 340 -22.84 3.01 4.62
N GLN A 341 -21.62 3.56 4.67
CA GLN A 341 -21.14 4.47 5.71
C GLN A 341 -20.51 5.71 5.07
N ASP A 342 -20.12 6.70 5.92
CA ASP A 342 -19.44 7.92 5.51
C ASP A 342 -20.16 8.63 4.34
N GLU A 343 -21.46 8.84 4.52
CA GLU A 343 -22.34 9.45 3.49
C GLU A 343 -22.29 8.73 2.13
N GLY A 344 -21.96 7.43 2.11
CA GLY A 344 -21.86 6.61 0.91
C GLY A 344 -20.48 6.62 0.24
N MET A 345 -19.45 7.09 0.94
CA MET A 345 -18.05 6.95 0.51
C MET A 345 -17.48 5.58 0.84
N THR A 346 -18.06 4.86 1.80
CA THR A 346 -17.62 3.55 2.26
C THR A 346 -18.75 2.53 2.19
N ALA A 347 -18.46 1.33 1.70
CA ALA A 347 -19.33 0.15 1.80
C ALA A 347 -18.65 -0.90 2.66
N VAL A 348 -19.35 -1.40 3.66
CA VAL A 348 -18.90 -2.46 4.56
C VAL A 348 -19.63 -3.75 4.24
N PHE A 349 -18.89 -4.84 4.12
CA PHE A 349 -19.42 -6.17 3.84
C PHE A 349 -18.98 -7.14 4.93
N PRO A 350 -19.79 -8.14 5.28
CA PRO A 350 -19.32 -9.25 6.07
C PRO A 350 -18.20 -9.98 5.32
N TYR A 351 -17.14 -10.37 6.02
CA TYR A 351 -16.08 -11.18 5.42
C TYR A 351 -16.60 -12.60 5.22
N LEU A 352 -16.55 -13.10 3.98
CA LEU A 352 -16.94 -14.46 3.66
C LEU A 352 -15.71 -15.37 3.70
N GLU A 353 -15.70 -16.27 4.67
CA GLU A 353 -14.67 -17.30 4.72
C GLU A 353 -14.92 -18.36 3.64
N GLY A 354 -13.86 -18.84 3.03
CA GLY A 354 -13.94 -19.87 2.01
C GLY A 354 -12.76 -19.81 1.03
N LYS A 355 -12.75 -20.76 0.11
CA LYS A 355 -11.82 -20.79 -1.01
C LYS A 355 -12.42 -20.04 -2.20
N THR A 356 -11.59 -19.33 -2.91
CA THR A 356 -11.97 -18.76 -4.21
C THR A 356 -12.22 -19.88 -5.23
N ARG A 357 -13.00 -19.60 -6.27
CA ARG A 357 -13.17 -20.58 -7.37
C ARG A 357 -11.82 -20.92 -8.03
N ALA A 358 -10.89 -19.98 -8.12
CA ALA A 358 -9.56 -20.24 -8.66
C ALA A 358 -8.79 -21.25 -7.81
N GLU A 359 -8.81 -21.12 -6.48
CA GLU A 359 -8.21 -22.10 -5.56
C GLU A 359 -8.83 -23.48 -5.72
N LEU A 360 -10.17 -23.57 -5.79
CA LEU A 360 -10.89 -24.84 -5.97
C LEU A 360 -10.57 -25.49 -7.32
N LEU A 361 -10.48 -24.74 -8.40
CA LEU A 361 -10.11 -25.25 -9.71
C LEU A 361 -8.68 -25.77 -9.73
N GLY A 362 -7.73 -25.05 -9.11
CA GLY A 362 -6.35 -25.52 -8.97
C GLY A 362 -6.23 -26.82 -8.17
N GLU A 363 -7.03 -27.01 -7.11
CA GLU A 363 -7.10 -28.25 -6.36
C GLU A 363 -7.68 -29.39 -7.19
N ILE A 364 -8.74 -29.13 -7.97
CA ILE A 364 -9.33 -30.13 -8.87
C ILE A 364 -8.32 -30.55 -9.94
N LEU A 365 -7.64 -29.60 -10.58
CA LEU A 365 -6.60 -29.88 -11.57
C LEU A 365 -5.52 -30.79 -10.99
N THR A 366 -5.02 -30.44 -9.79
CA THR A 366 -3.95 -31.20 -9.13
C THR A 366 -4.38 -32.61 -8.71
N ALA A 367 -5.61 -32.74 -8.16
CA ALA A 367 -6.09 -34.01 -7.62
C ALA A 367 -6.74 -34.92 -8.65
N GLN A 368 -7.40 -34.39 -9.68
CA GLN A 368 -8.27 -35.12 -10.60
C GLN A 368 -7.90 -34.93 -12.08
N GLY A 369 -7.00 -34.01 -12.39
CA GLY A 369 -6.51 -33.73 -13.74
C GLY A 369 -7.38 -32.74 -14.53
N ALA A 370 -6.92 -32.42 -15.75
CA ALA A 370 -7.46 -31.35 -16.59
C ALA A 370 -8.93 -31.55 -17.02
N ASP A 371 -9.36 -32.79 -17.27
CA ASP A 371 -10.76 -33.05 -17.69
C ASP A 371 -11.76 -32.74 -16.59
N ALA A 372 -11.39 -33.01 -15.33
CA ALA A 372 -12.21 -32.67 -14.17
C ALA A 372 -12.26 -31.16 -13.95
N GLU A 373 -11.14 -30.45 -14.14
CA GLU A 373 -11.07 -28.99 -14.09
C GLU A 373 -11.96 -28.34 -15.16
N VAL A 374 -11.87 -28.79 -16.42
CA VAL A 374 -12.73 -28.31 -17.51
C VAL A 374 -14.21 -28.53 -17.20
N SER A 375 -14.55 -29.69 -16.62
CA SER A 375 -15.92 -29.98 -16.21
C SER A 375 -16.41 -29.05 -15.11
N ALA A 376 -15.55 -28.75 -14.10
CA ALA A 376 -15.85 -27.81 -13.04
C ALA A 376 -15.99 -26.38 -13.54
N ILE A 377 -15.15 -25.95 -14.50
CA ILE A 377 -15.26 -24.65 -15.18
C ILE A 377 -16.60 -24.53 -15.90
N ARG A 378 -17.00 -25.55 -16.67
CA ARG A 378 -18.30 -25.58 -17.38
C ARG A 378 -19.46 -25.46 -16.40
N ALA A 379 -19.46 -26.24 -15.33
CA ALA A 379 -20.50 -26.17 -14.29
C ALA A 379 -20.58 -24.77 -13.65
N ALA A 380 -19.45 -24.14 -13.38
CA ALA A 380 -19.39 -22.78 -12.87
C ALA A 380 -19.93 -21.74 -13.88
N MET A 381 -19.64 -21.90 -15.17
CA MET A 381 -20.18 -21.05 -16.21
C MET A 381 -21.70 -21.23 -16.36
N ASP A 382 -22.20 -22.46 -16.32
CA ASP A 382 -23.65 -22.75 -16.40
C ASP A 382 -24.39 -22.11 -15.23
N GLU A 383 -23.80 -22.13 -14.02
CA GLU A 383 -24.35 -21.42 -12.86
C GLU A 383 -24.41 -19.90 -13.08
N ILE A 384 -23.35 -19.28 -13.61
CA ILE A 384 -23.33 -17.85 -13.92
C ILE A 384 -24.37 -17.51 -15.01
N TYR A 385 -24.45 -18.31 -16.08
CA TYR A 385 -25.40 -18.08 -17.16
C TYR A 385 -26.85 -18.36 -16.76
N SER A 386 -27.10 -19.09 -15.68
CA SER A 386 -28.44 -19.27 -15.12
C SER A 386 -28.99 -18.00 -14.47
N ILE A 387 -28.10 -17.07 -14.08
CA ILE A 387 -28.44 -15.76 -13.53
C ILE A 387 -29.05 -14.92 -14.67
N ARG A 388 -30.37 -14.75 -14.66
CA ARG A 388 -31.10 -14.01 -15.71
C ARG A 388 -31.40 -12.60 -15.23
N PRO A 389 -30.99 -11.54 -15.93
CA PRO A 389 -31.43 -10.19 -15.65
C PRO A 389 -32.93 -10.05 -15.97
N GLU A 390 -33.68 -9.31 -15.13
CA GLU A 390 -35.11 -9.01 -15.35
C GLU A 390 -35.36 -8.28 -16.68
N GLU A 391 -34.46 -7.41 -17.08
CA GLU A 391 -34.49 -6.69 -18.33
C GLU A 391 -33.19 -6.87 -19.13
N ARG A 392 -33.32 -7.30 -20.37
CA ARG A 392 -32.21 -7.26 -21.34
C ARG A 392 -32.14 -5.88 -21.93
N LYS A 393 -31.23 -5.04 -21.46
CA LYS A 393 -30.93 -3.79 -22.17
C LYS A 393 -30.09 -4.11 -23.41
N PRO A 394 -30.41 -3.50 -24.57
CA PRO A 394 -29.55 -3.65 -25.73
C PRO A 394 -28.13 -3.16 -25.38
N PHE A 395 -27.14 -3.92 -25.82
CA PHE A 395 -25.73 -3.54 -25.62
C PHE A 395 -25.47 -2.25 -26.42
N ALA A 396 -25.13 -1.17 -25.73
CA ALA A 396 -24.73 0.07 -26.36
C ALA A 396 -23.27 -0.05 -26.82
N VAL A 397 -23.08 -0.13 -28.14
CA VAL A 397 -21.76 -0.08 -28.74
C VAL A 397 -21.24 1.37 -28.64
N THR A 398 -20.35 1.63 -27.69
CA THR A 398 -19.72 2.94 -27.54
C THR A 398 -18.51 3.08 -28.46
N PRO A 399 -18.08 4.32 -28.80
CA PRO A 399 -16.85 4.54 -29.58
C PRO A 399 -15.62 3.90 -28.91
N GLU A 400 -15.56 3.89 -27.56
CA GLU A 400 -14.50 3.26 -26.78
C GLU A 400 -14.49 1.75 -26.95
N PHE A 401 -15.67 1.11 -26.95
CA PHE A 401 -15.80 -0.33 -27.21
C PHE A 401 -15.31 -0.68 -28.62
N ILE A 402 -15.70 0.09 -29.63
CA ILE A 402 -15.25 -0.11 -31.01
C ILE A 402 -13.73 0.01 -31.12
N LYS A 403 -13.14 0.99 -30.42
CA LYS A 403 -11.69 1.18 -30.40
C LYS A 403 -10.97 -0.02 -29.78
N VAL A 404 -11.45 -0.55 -28.65
CA VAL A 404 -10.88 -1.75 -28.00
C VAL A 404 -11.07 -2.97 -28.89
N PHE A 405 -12.25 -3.15 -29.48
CA PHE A 405 -12.55 -4.28 -30.37
C PHE A 405 -11.67 -4.28 -31.63
N ASN A 406 -11.44 -3.12 -32.23
CA ASN A 406 -10.54 -2.99 -33.38
C ASN A 406 -9.07 -3.28 -32.99
N ALA A 407 -8.62 -2.82 -31.79
CA ALA A 407 -7.29 -3.12 -31.30
C ALA A 407 -7.07 -4.63 -31.04
N LEU A 408 -8.10 -5.36 -30.60
CA LEU A 408 -8.07 -6.83 -30.47
C LEU A 408 -7.96 -7.52 -31.84
N GLY A 409 -8.68 -7.02 -32.85
CA GLY A 409 -8.60 -7.50 -34.24
C GLY A 409 -7.23 -7.26 -34.87
N GLU A 410 -6.58 -6.15 -34.53
CA GLU A 410 -5.20 -5.87 -34.95
C GLU A 410 -4.19 -6.85 -34.29
N LEU A 411 -4.39 -7.22 -33.03
CA LEU A 411 -3.59 -8.22 -32.33
C LEU A 411 -3.72 -9.62 -32.95
N ASP A 412 -4.93 -10.02 -33.33
CA ASP A 412 -5.14 -11.31 -34.03
C ASP A 412 -4.49 -11.31 -35.42
N SER A 413 -4.55 -10.19 -36.16
CA SER A 413 -3.84 -10.08 -37.44
C SER A 413 -2.30 -10.11 -37.28
N TYR A 414 -1.78 -9.72 -36.14
CA TYR A 414 -0.37 -9.83 -35.81
C TYR A 414 0.05 -11.28 -35.49
N ARG A 415 -0.79 -12.04 -34.79
CA ARG A 415 -0.63 -13.47 -34.53
C ARG A 415 -0.59 -14.29 -35.81
N ASP A 416 -1.49 -14.02 -36.74
CA ASP A 416 -1.55 -14.74 -38.02
C ASP A 416 -0.30 -14.49 -38.86
N LYS A 417 0.25 -13.26 -38.84
CA LYS A 417 1.51 -12.94 -39.55
C LYS A 417 2.75 -13.61 -38.95
N GLU A 418 2.80 -13.82 -37.62
CA GLU A 418 3.89 -14.52 -36.98
C GLU A 418 3.87 -16.03 -37.26
N THR A 419 2.68 -16.65 -37.35
CA THR A 419 2.51 -18.05 -37.72
C THR A 419 2.86 -18.30 -39.18
N GLU A 420 2.58 -17.39 -40.09
CA GLU A 420 3.00 -17.48 -41.50
C GLU A 420 4.51 -17.36 -41.68
N ASN A 421 5.24 -16.68 -40.76
CA ASN A 421 6.70 -16.52 -40.80
C ASN A 421 7.46 -17.57 -40.00
N GLY A 422 6.83 -18.64 -39.52
CA GLY A 422 7.48 -19.80 -38.91
C GLY A 422 7.99 -19.57 -37.47
N GLY A 423 7.61 -18.51 -36.81
CA GLY A 423 7.85 -18.22 -35.39
C GLY A 423 6.86 -18.94 -34.48
N GLY A 424 7.03 -20.24 -34.26
CA GLY A 424 6.23 -20.96 -33.28
C GLY A 424 6.60 -20.51 -31.89
N TRP A 425 5.63 -19.93 -31.17
CA TRP A 425 5.73 -19.78 -29.71
C TRP A 425 5.62 -21.18 -29.10
N ALA A 426 6.72 -21.64 -28.49
CA ALA A 426 6.65 -22.80 -27.62
C ALA A 426 5.79 -22.40 -26.39
N SER A 427 4.74 -23.15 -26.20
CA SER A 427 3.84 -23.12 -25.04
C SER A 427 4.56 -23.40 -23.74
#